data_c113e834402822a2a6827cba1a572e4c
#
_entry.id   c113e834402822a2a6827cba1a572e4c
#
_cell.length_a   1.000
_cell.length_b   1.000
_cell.length_c   1.000
_cell.angle_alpha   90.00
_cell.angle_beta   90.00
_cell.angle_gamma   90.00
#
_symmetry.space_group_name_H-M   'P 1'
#
loop_
_entity.id
_entity.type
_entity.pdbx_description
1 polymer ?
#
loop_
_entity_poly.entity_id
_entity_poly.type
_entity_poly.pdbx_seq_one_letter_code
_entity_poly.pdbx_strand_id
1 'polypeptide(L)' 'MDETVTYVVPAIHCAHCAASIREEVSEVAGVEDVLVDLDTKVVTVSGRDLDDAALRAAIEVAGYEAT' A
#
# COMPACT_ATOMS: atom_id res chain seq x y z
N MET A 1 -11.41 16.20 -0.78
CA MET A 1 -10.78 15.80 -2.04
C MET A 1 -9.99 14.53 -1.82
N ASP A 2 -10.01 13.66 -2.81
CA ASP A 2 -9.28 12.40 -2.70
C ASP A 2 -7.80 12.64 -2.86
N GLU A 3 -7.02 11.91 -2.08
CA GLU A 3 -5.58 11.91 -2.15
C GLU A 3 -5.09 10.62 -2.80
N THR A 4 -3.96 10.68 -3.44
CA THR A 4 -3.32 9.49 -4.01
C THR A 4 -1.86 9.50 -3.61
N VAL A 5 -1.42 8.40 -3.01
CA VAL A 5 -0.05 8.23 -2.55
C VAL A 5 0.51 6.97 -3.18
N THR A 6 1.77 7.01 -3.61
CA THR A 6 2.41 5.85 -4.21
C THR A 6 3.65 5.45 -3.41
N TYR A 7 3.87 4.14 -3.34
CA TYR A 7 5.06 3.58 -2.70
C TYR A 7 5.67 2.54 -3.62
N VAL A 8 6.99 2.45 -3.62
CA VAL A 8 7.69 1.39 -4.32
C VAL A 8 8.06 0.32 -3.31
N VAL A 9 7.63 -0.91 -3.57
CA VAL A 9 7.91 -2.05 -2.69
C VAL A 9 8.61 -3.13 -3.51
N PRO A 10 9.94 -3.06 -3.62
CA PRO A 10 10.69 -3.95 -4.53
C PRO A 10 10.55 -5.44 -4.24
N ALA A 11 10.20 -5.79 -3.01
CA ALA A 11 10.08 -7.20 -2.61
C ALA A 11 8.80 -7.87 -3.10
N ILE A 12 7.85 -7.12 -3.64
CA ILE A 12 6.61 -7.70 -4.18
C ILE A 12 6.94 -8.45 -5.46
N HIS A 13 6.58 -9.74 -5.52
CA HIS A 13 6.83 -10.53 -6.72
C HIS A 13 5.79 -11.61 -6.97
N CYS A 14 4.69 -11.63 -6.22
CA CYS A 14 3.61 -12.59 -6.46
C CYS A 14 2.27 -12.01 -5.98
N ALA A 15 1.19 -12.65 -6.44
CA ALA A 15 -0.16 -12.21 -6.10
C ALA A 15 -0.45 -12.27 -4.59
N HIS A 16 0.11 -13.25 -3.90
CA HIS A 16 -0.08 -13.36 -2.44
C HIS A 16 0.53 -12.18 -1.71
N CYS A 17 1.70 -11.74 -2.14
CA CYS A 17 2.36 -10.57 -1.56
C CYS A 17 1.50 -9.33 -1.76
N ALA A 18 0.99 -9.14 -2.99
CA ALA A 18 0.11 -8.02 -3.29
C ALA A 18 -1.15 -8.05 -2.43
N ALA A 19 -1.76 -9.22 -2.27
CA ALA A 19 -2.97 -9.37 -1.47
C ALA A 19 -2.73 -9.00 -0.01
N SER A 20 -1.60 -9.43 0.55
CA SER A 20 -1.26 -9.10 1.94
C SER A 20 -1.14 -7.60 2.15
N ILE A 21 -0.44 -6.92 1.24
CA ILE A 21 -0.28 -5.47 1.32
C ILE A 21 -1.64 -4.77 1.19
N ARG A 22 -2.46 -5.21 0.24
CA ARG A 22 -3.77 -4.61 0.04
C ARG A 22 -4.64 -4.74 1.29
N GLU A 23 -4.64 -5.90 1.93
CA GLU A 23 -5.42 -6.12 3.13
C GLU A 23 -4.96 -5.21 4.27
N GLU A 24 -3.68 -5.16 4.53
CA GLU A 24 -3.15 -4.35 5.63
C GLU A 24 -3.36 -2.86 5.37
N VAL A 25 -3.06 -2.40 4.17
CA VAL A 25 -3.19 -0.99 3.83
C VAL A 25 -4.65 -0.55 3.83
N SER A 26 -5.56 -1.42 3.38
CA SER A 26 -6.98 -1.07 3.33
C SER A 26 -7.59 -0.91 4.72
N GLU A 27 -6.95 -1.40 5.76
CA GLU A 27 -7.41 -1.22 7.15
C GLU A 27 -7.01 0.13 7.73
N VAL A 28 -6.12 0.86 7.06
CA VAL A 28 -5.72 2.18 7.52
C VAL A 28 -6.85 3.18 7.34
N ALA A 29 -7.06 4.02 8.36
CA ALA A 29 -8.13 5.02 8.33
C ALA A 29 -7.97 5.95 7.12
N GLY A 30 -9.06 6.21 6.42
CA GLY A 30 -9.08 7.10 5.26
C GLY A 30 -8.81 6.43 3.93
N VAL A 31 -8.33 5.20 3.92
CA VAL A 31 -8.04 4.47 2.68
C VAL A 31 -9.33 4.02 2.02
N GLU A 32 -9.53 4.39 0.76
CA GLU A 32 -10.70 4.01 -0.03
C GLU A 32 -10.37 2.95 -1.07
N ASP A 33 -9.15 2.98 -1.62
CA ASP A 33 -8.75 2.03 -2.65
C ASP A 33 -7.24 1.77 -2.59
N VAL A 34 -6.85 0.55 -2.93
CA VAL A 34 -5.44 0.16 -2.98
C VAL A 34 -5.21 -0.63 -4.26
N LEU A 35 -4.24 -0.19 -5.05
CA LEU A 35 -3.86 -0.87 -6.29
C LEU A 35 -2.40 -1.25 -6.21
N VAL A 36 -2.10 -2.52 -6.48
CA VAL A 36 -0.73 -3.02 -6.48
C VAL A 36 -0.35 -3.45 -7.88
N ASP A 37 0.74 -2.89 -8.39
CA ASP A 37 1.27 -3.25 -9.71
C ASP A 37 2.49 -4.14 -9.53
N LEU A 38 2.39 -5.39 -9.96
CA LEU A 38 3.47 -6.37 -9.81
C LEU A 38 4.63 -6.13 -10.78
N ASP A 39 4.36 -5.47 -11.90
CA ASP A 39 5.41 -5.20 -12.89
C ASP A 39 6.34 -4.07 -12.43
N THR A 40 5.76 -2.99 -11.95
CA THR A 40 6.53 -1.81 -11.52
C THR A 40 6.85 -1.83 -10.03
N LYS A 41 6.25 -2.74 -9.28
CA LYS A 41 6.39 -2.83 -7.82
C LYS A 41 5.83 -1.60 -7.10
N VAL A 42 4.85 -0.95 -7.69
CA VAL A 42 4.25 0.26 -7.14
C VAL A 42 2.92 -0.07 -6.47
N VAL A 43 2.76 0.45 -5.25
CA VAL A 43 1.49 0.39 -4.52
C VAL A 43 0.88 1.78 -4.55
N THR A 44 -0.31 1.89 -5.12
CA THR A 44 -1.05 3.15 -5.21
C THR A 44 -2.21 3.11 -4.22
N VAL A 45 -2.24 4.07 -3.31
CA VAL A 45 -3.28 4.16 -2.28
C VAL A 45 -4.08 5.44 -2.51
N SER A 46 -5.40 5.30 -2.58
CA SER A 46 -6.30 6.43 -2.75
C SER A 46 -7.22 6.53 -1.53
N GLY A 47 -7.54 7.75 -1.14
CA GLY A 47 -8.42 7.97 0.01
C GLY A 47 -8.42 9.41 0.46
N ARG A 48 -8.76 9.63 1.73
CA ARG A 48 -8.83 10.96 2.35
C ARG A 48 -8.06 10.98 3.66
N ASP A 49 -7.38 12.10 3.88
CA ASP A 49 -6.61 12.32 5.11
C ASP A 49 -5.63 11.17 5.37
N LEU A 50 -4.93 10.75 4.31
CA LEU A 50 -4.00 9.64 4.40
C LEU A 50 -2.78 10.02 5.23
N ASP A 51 -2.39 9.11 6.13
CA ASP A 51 -1.22 9.29 6.97
C ASP A 51 -0.09 8.42 6.42
N ASP A 52 0.96 9.06 5.93
CA ASP A 52 2.11 8.37 5.35
C ASP A 52 2.72 7.36 6.34
N ALA A 53 2.88 7.76 7.60
CA ALA A 53 3.45 6.87 8.60
C ALA A 53 2.59 5.63 8.82
N ALA A 54 1.26 5.80 8.86
CA ALA A 54 0.34 4.68 9.02
C ALA A 54 0.36 3.74 7.82
N LEU A 55 0.45 4.30 6.61
CA LEU A 55 0.52 3.50 5.38
C LEU A 55 1.82 2.70 5.33
N ARG A 56 2.95 3.32 5.67
CA ARG A 56 4.22 2.62 5.71
C ARG A 56 4.23 1.52 6.78
N ALA A 57 3.63 1.80 7.93
CA ALA A 57 3.52 0.82 8.99
C ALA A 57 2.68 -0.39 8.55
N ALA A 58 1.60 -0.15 7.81
CA ALA A 58 0.76 -1.23 7.28
C ALA A 58 1.54 -2.11 6.31
N ILE A 59 2.36 -1.50 5.45
CA ILE A 59 3.21 -2.24 4.51
C ILE A 59 4.23 -3.09 5.29
N GLU A 60 4.80 -2.55 6.35
CA GLU A 60 5.74 -3.28 7.19
C GLU A 60 5.08 -4.44 7.93
N VAL A 61 3.85 -4.25 8.40
CA VAL A 61 3.08 -5.33 9.06
C VAL A 61 2.85 -6.48 8.08
N ALA A 62 2.66 -6.16 6.80
CA ALA A 62 2.53 -7.19 5.77
C ALA A 62 3.85 -7.91 5.48
N GLY A 63 4.97 -7.42 6.02
CA GLY A 63 6.28 -8.05 5.86
C GLY A 63 7.15 -7.43 4.77
N TYR A 64 6.85 -6.21 4.35
CA TYR A 64 7.54 -5.54 3.25
C TYR A 64 8.04 -4.16 3.66
N GLU A 65 8.97 -3.64 2.88
CA GLU A 65 9.47 -2.28 3.08
C GLU A 65 9.07 -1.40 1.91
N ALA A 66 8.52 -0.22 2.22
CA ALA A 66 8.21 0.78 1.22
C ALA A 66 9.40 1.74 1.03
N THR A 67 9.67 2.11 -0.20
CA THR A 67 10.67 3.11 -0.51
C THR A 67 10.06 4.32 -1.17
#